data_7455bfc41f56b12a989c5aeb748ca8cf
#
_entry.id   7455bfc41f56b12a989c5aeb748ca8cf
#
_cell.length_a   1.000
_cell.length_b   1.000
_cell.length_c   1.000
_cell.angle_alpha   90.00
_cell.angle_beta   90.00
_cell.angle_gamma   90.00
#
_symmetry.space_group_name_H-M   'P 1'
#
loop_
_entity.id
_entity.type
_entity.pdbx_description
1 polymer ?
#
loop_
_entity_poly.entity_id
_entity_poly.type
_entity_poly.pdbx_seq_one_letter_code
_entity_poly.pdbx_strand_id
1 'polypeptide(L)'
;MKKVIMALFVFVLLAGAANALTPAIIGGIRDGVAVGFLAEDQVGKNFGIRLGLEANTGKQPLIMNLGGKFYLTGLGRKAYLSFGLGVVAYSGDKTSAGVSISFIINRAFDITPLFAEIGVDVVDSGRLQAQLGYKLF
;
A
#
# COMPACT_ATOMS: atom_id res chain seq x y z
N MET A 1 0.06 4.52 24.69
CA MET A 1 0.10 3.07 24.98
C MET A 1 -0.78 2.27 24.02
N LYS A 2 -2.06 2.61 23.84
CA LYS A 2 -2.95 1.90 22.90
C LYS A 2 -2.43 1.91 21.47
N LYS A 3 -1.85 3.01 21.02
CA LYS A 3 -1.28 3.14 19.65
C LYS A 3 -0.06 2.24 19.43
N VAL A 4 0.78 2.10 20.44
CA VAL A 4 1.96 1.23 20.38
C VAL A 4 1.55 -0.24 20.38
N ILE A 5 0.55 -0.59 21.18
CA ILE A 5 0.00 -1.96 21.23
C ILE A 5 -0.63 -2.31 19.88
N MET A 6 -1.38 -1.39 19.27
CA MET A 6 -1.99 -1.62 17.95
C MET A 6 -0.94 -1.75 16.85
N ALA A 7 0.12 -0.92 16.89
CA ALA A 7 1.23 -1.03 15.94
C ALA A 7 1.98 -2.36 16.10
N LEU A 8 2.22 -2.80 17.34
CA LEU A 8 2.80 -4.10 17.63
C LEU A 8 1.92 -5.24 17.15
N PHE A 9 0.61 -5.15 17.36
CA PHE A 9 -0.36 -6.15 16.91
C PHE A 9 -0.36 -6.28 15.39
N VAL A 10 -0.37 -5.15 14.68
CA VAL A 10 -0.27 -5.13 13.22
C VAL A 10 1.05 -5.73 12.75
N PHE A 11 2.15 -5.39 13.42
CA PHE A 11 3.47 -5.94 13.11
C PHE A 11 3.53 -7.45 13.31
N VAL A 12 2.94 -7.95 14.39
CA VAL A 12 2.86 -9.40 14.67
C VAL A 12 2.00 -10.11 13.62
N LEU A 13 0.87 -9.50 13.21
CA LEU A 13 0.04 -10.03 12.13
C LEU A 13 0.81 -10.07 10.80
N LEU A 14 1.56 -9.02 10.49
CA LEU A 14 2.40 -8.98 9.30
C LEU A 14 3.51 -10.04 9.36
N ALA A 15 4.14 -10.21 10.50
CA ALA A 15 5.17 -11.23 10.70
C ALA A 15 4.59 -12.65 10.61
N GLY A 16 3.40 -12.88 11.17
CA GLY A 16 2.70 -14.16 11.08
C GLY A 16 2.21 -14.48 9.67
N ALA A 17 1.87 -13.46 8.89
CA ALA A 17 1.44 -13.59 7.50
C ALA A 17 2.62 -13.63 6.51
N ALA A 18 3.85 -13.40 6.95
CA ALA A 18 5.02 -13.27 6.09
C ALA A 18 5.34 -14.52 5.26
N ASN A 19 4.84 -15.69 5.67
CA ASN A 19 5.01 -16.93 4.90
C ASN A 19 4.06 -16.99 3.69
N ALA A 20 2.97 -16.21 3.68
CA ALA A 20 1.96 -16.20 2.63
C ALA A 20 2.02 -14.93 1.78
N LEU A 21 2.55 -13.84 2.31
CA LEU A 21 2.55 -12.53 1.67
C LEU A 21 3.94 -12.17 1.14
N THR A 22 3.97 -11.54 -0.03
CA THR A 22 5.20 -11.01 -0.61
C THR A 22 5.47 -9.63 -0.01
N PRO A 23 6.56 -9.45 0.73
CA PRO A 23 6.89 -8.14 1.27
C PRO A 23 7.49 -7.22 0.21
N ALA A 24 7.24 -5.92 0.37
CA ALA A 24 7.79 -4.88 -0.47
C ALA A 24 8.13 -3.65 0.37
N ILE A 25 9.10 -2.89 -0.10
CA ILE A 25 9.37 -1.55 0.42
C ILE A 25 8.70 -0.56 -0.52
N ILE A 26 8.05 0.44 0.02
CA ILE A 26 7.37 1.47 -0.75
C ILE A 26 7.77 2.85 -0.25
N GLY A 27 7.88 3.81 -1.16
CA GLY A 27 8.22 5.17 -0.81
C GLY A 27 7.81 6.15 -1.89
N GLY A 28 7.64 7.40 -1.51
CA GLY A 28 7.24 8.47 -2.41
C GLY A 28 6.45 9.55 -1.70
N ILE A 29 5.33 9.96 -2.31
CA ILE A 29 4.45 10.99 -1.77
C ILE A 29 3.11 10.35 -1.39
N ARG A 30 2.71 10.53 -0.15
CA ARG A 30 1.41 10.16 0.38
C ARG A 30 1.11 11.06 1.57
N ASP A 31 0.45 12.19 1.32
CA ASP A 31 0.21 13.27 2.29
C ASP A 31 1.53 13.77 2.92
N GLY A 32 2.54 13.95 2.11
CA GLY A 32 3.92 14.26 2.49
C GLY A 32 4.87 13.19 1.94
N VAL A 33 6.12 13.25 2.33
CA VAL A 33 7.09 12.19 1.99
C VAL A 33 6.80 10.97 2.84
N ALA A 34 6.58 9.84 2.21
CA ALA A 34 6.21 8.60 2.89
C ALA A 34 7.16 7.47 2.52
N VAL A 35 7.39 6.60 3.48
CA VAL A 35 8.17 5.37 3.29
C VAL A 35 7.60 4.29 4.20
N GLY A 36 7.58 3.06 3.74
CA GLY A 36 7.05 1.98 4.54
C GLY A 36 7.18 0.61 3.92
N PHE A 37 6.38 -0.29 4.45
CA PHE A 37 6.32 -1.68 4.03
C PHE A 37 4.93 -2.00 3.52
N LEU A 38 4.91 -2.86 2.52
CA LEU A 38 3.70 -3.37 1.93
C LEU A 38 3.82 -4.89 1.84
N ALA A 39 2.76 -5.59 2.11
CA ALA A 39 2.70 -7.03 1.92
C ALA A 39 1.52 -7.36 1.01
N GLU A 40 1.76 -8.17 0.00
CA GLU A 40 0.75 -8.54 -0.99
C GLU A 40 0.70 -10.05 -1.16
N ASP A 41 -0.49 -10.58 -1.42
CA ASP A 41 -0.68 -11.96 -1.84
C ASP A 41 -1.73 -12.03 -2.95
N GLN A 42 -1.47 -12.83 -3.94
CA GLN A 42 -2.43 -13.10 -5.01
C GLN A 42 -3.35 -14.24 -4.57
N VAL A 43 -4.60 -13.90 -4.31
CA VAL A 43 -5.60 -14.84 -3.77
C VAL A 43 -6.37 -15.53 -4.89
N GLY A 44 -6.48 -14.89 -6.04
CA GLY A 44 -7.17 -15.43 -7.20
C GLY A 44 -6.43 -15.09 -8.48
N LYS A 45 -7.00 -15.49 -9.61
CA LYS A 45 -6.39 -15.29 -10.93
C LYS A 45 -6.15 -13.81 -11.24
N ASN A 46 -7.11 -12.94 -10.86
CA ASN A 46 -7.06 -11.50 -11.14
C ASN A 46 -7.24 -10.66 -9.88
N PHE A 47 -7.03 -11.23 -8.72
CA PHE A 47 -7.28 -10.56 -7.44
C PHE A 47 -6.21 -10.90 -6.42
N GLY A 48 -5.77 -9.88 -5.70
CA GLY A 48 -4.86 -10.02 -4.57
C GLY A 48 -5.28 -9.16 -3.40
N ILE A 49 -4.70 -9.41 -2.25
CA ILE A 49 -4.88 -8.60 -1.04
C ILE A 49 -3.59 -7.86 -0.72
N ARG A 50 -3.72 -6.71 -0.09
CA ARG A 50 -2.60 -5.83 0.26
C ARG A 50 -2.76 -5.32 1.69
N LEU A 51 -1.67 -5.33 2.42
CA LEU A 51 -1.53 -4.70 3.73
C LEU A 51 -0.35 -3.75 3.68
N GLY A 52 -0.54 -2.53 4.15
CA GLY A 52 0.54 -1.54 4.14
C GLY A 52 0.67 -0.81 5.46
N LEU A 53 1.90 -0.46 5.78
CA LEU A 53 2.25 0.35 6.93
C LEU A 53 3.33 1.34 6.51
N GLU A 54 3.02 2.63 6.58
CA GLU A 54 3.91 3.68 6.12
C GLU A 54 4.04 4.77 7.16
N ALA A 55 5.18 5.44 7.14
CA ALA A 55 5.42 6.66 7.90
C ALA A 55 5.55 7.82 6.94
N ASN A 56 4.96 8.97 7.27
CA ASN A 56 5.07 10.17 6.47
C ASN A 56 5.47 11.40 7.29
N THR A 57 5.80 12.48 6.58
CA THR A 57 6.21 13.76 7.19
C THR A 57 5.04 14.70 7.50
N GLY A 58 3.80 14.25 7.29
CA GLY A 58 2.61 15.07 7.52
C GLY A 58 2.17 15.09 9.00
N LYS A 59 1.01 15.68 9.25
CA LYS A 59 0.46 15.82 10.59
C LYS A 59 0.01 14.50 11.20
N GLN A 60 -0.27 13.52 10.37
CA GLN A 60 -0.62 12.16 10.77
C GLN A 60 0.44 11.21 10.22
N PRO A 61 1.53 10.99 10.99
CA PRO A 61 2.73 10.34 10.46
C PRO A 61 2.61 8.84 10.22
N LEU A 62 1.58 8.18 10.74
CA LEU A 62 1.38 6.76 10.55
C LEU A 62 0.22 6.52 9.59
N ILE A 63 0.48 5.76 8.53
CA ILE A 63 -0.53 5.37 7.55
C ILE A 63 -0.64 3.85 7.57
N MET A 64 -1.86 3.36 7.72
CA MET A 64 -2.18 1.93 7.62
C MET A 64 -3.19 1.74 6.52
N ASN A 65 -3.00 0.73 5.67
CA ASN A 65 -3.97 0.41 4.63
C ASN A 65 -4.19 -1.09 4.50
N LEU A 66 -5.41 -1.42 4.12
CA LEU A 66 -5.83 -2.78 3.82
C LEU A 66 -6.73 -2.72 2.59
N GLY A 67 -6.41 -3.46 1.56
CA GLY A 67 -7.20 -3.41 0.36
C GLY A 67 -7.05 -4.59 -0.56
N GLY A 68 -7.75 -4.50 -1.67
CA GLY A 68 -7.67 -5.42 -2.78
C GLY A 68 -6.90 -4.83 -3.94
N LYS A 69 -6.29 -5.71 -4.71
CA LYS A 69 -5.58 -5.38 -5.93
C LYS A 69 -6.18 -6.21 -7.05
N PHE A 70 -6.73 -5.53 -8.04
CA PHE A 70 -7.38 -6.15 -9.19
C PHE A 70 -6.46 -6.03 -10.39
N TYR A 71 -6.01 -7.16 -10.92
CA TYR A 71 -5.12 -7.20 -12.07
C TYR A 71 -5.93 -7.00 -13.35
N LEU A 72 -5.63 -5.94 -14.07
CA LEU A 72 -6.24 -5.63 -15.36
C LEU A 72 -5.42 -6.29 -16.47
N THR A 73 -6.00 -7.28 -17.13
CA THR A 73 -5.33 -8.03 -18.18
C THR A 73 -5.46 -7.32 -19.53
N GLY A 74 -4.45 -7.46 -20.40
CA GLY A 74 -4.51 -7.04 -21.79
C GLY A 74 -3.89 -5.69 -22.13
N LEU A 75 -3.29 -4.98 -21.19
CA LEU A 75 -2.74 -3.64 -21.41
C LEU A 75 -1.21 -3.65 -21.67
N GLY A 76 -0.73 -4.60 -22.44
CA GLY A 76 0.67 -4.67 -22.83
C GLY A 76 1.42 -5.86 -22.27
N ARG A 77 2.52 -6.21 -22.92
CA ARG A 77 3.31 -7.39 -22.55
C ARG A 77 4.32 -7.14 -21.44
N LYS A 78 4.70 -5.89 -21.19
CA LYS A 78 5.81 -5.54 -20.30
C LYS A 78 5.40 -4.99 -18.96
N ALA A 79 4.27 -4.30 -18.88
CA ALA A 79 3.78 -3.74 -17.64
C ALA A 79 2.34 -4.20 -17.39
N TYR A 80 2.07 -4.66 -16.19
CA TYR A 80 0.71 -5.03 -15.79
C TYR A 80 0.08 -3.86 -15.05
N LEU A 81 -1.07 -3.40 -15.52
CA LEU A 81 -1.85 -2.41 -14.79
C LEU A 81 -2.76 -3.12 -13.81
N SER A 82 -2.79 -2.64 -12.59
CA SER A 82 -3.70 -3.10 -11.54
C SER A 82 -4.46 -1.93 -10.96
N PHE A 83 -5.64 -2.22 -10.43
CA PHE A 83 -6.46 -1.26 -9.71
C PHE A 83 -6.46 -1.63 -8.23
N GLY A 84 -6.14 -0.66 -7.38
CA GLY A 84 -6.16 -0.83 -5.93
C GLY A 84 -7.38 -0.14 -5.33
N LEU A 85 -8.08 -0.85 -4.45
CA LEU A 85 -9.21 -0.32 -3.71
C LEU A 85 -9.15 -0.86 -2.28
N GLY A 86 -9.23 0.03 -1.31
CA GLY A 86 -9.16 -0.41 0.07
C GLY A 86 -9.56 0.66 1.06
N VAL A 87 -9.31 0.36 2.33
CA VAL A 87 -9.49 1.28 3.42
C VAL A 87 -8.12 1.76 3.90
N VAL A 88 -8.06 3.00 4.33
CA VAL A 88 -6.84 3.63 4.80
C VAL A 88 -7.11 4.39 6.09
N ALA A 89 -6.17 4.36 7.00
CA ALA A 89 -6.22 5.13 8.23
C ALA A 89 -4.92 5.92 8.40
N TYR A 90 -5.09 7.19 8.70
CA TYR A 90 -4.01 8.10 9.03
C TYR A 90 -4.04 8.38 10.52
N SER A 91 -2.98 8.12 11.22
CA SER A 91 -2.92 8.26 12.68
C SER A 91 -1.81 9.24 13.10
N GLY A 92 -2.16 10.09 14.02
CA GLY A 92 -1.30 11.08 14.67
C GLY A 92 -1.96 11.51 15.95
N ASP A 93 -2.06 12.82 16.21
CA ASP A 93 -2.86 13.34 17.32
C ASP A 93 -4.33 13.00 17.17
N LYS A 94 -4.78 12.96 15.91
CA LYS A 94 -6.12 12.47 15.54
C LYS A 94 -5.97 11.31 14.57
N THR A 95 -6.95 10.42 14.54
CA THR A 95 -7.03 9.33 13.57
C THR A 95 -8.16 9.61 12.60
N SER A 96 -7.83 9.56 11.31
CA SER A 96 -8.79 9.74 10.22
C SER A 96 -8.76 8.49 9.35
N ALA A 97 -9.93 8.01 8.95
CA ALA A 97 -10.07 6.83 8.12
C ALA A 97 -10.90 7.14 6.88
N GLY A 98 -10.65 6.40 5.82
CA GLY A 98 -11.34 6.60 4.55
C GLY A 98 -11.05 5.51 3.56
N VAL A 99 -11.18 5.84 2.28
CA VAL A 99 -11.04 4.92 1.16
C VAL A 99 -9.81 5.30 0.34
N SER A 100 -9.07 4.30 -0.08
CA SER A 100 -7.92 4.46 -0.96
C SER A 100 -8.24 3.87 -2.33
N ILE A 101 -7.99 4.63 -3.38
CA ILE A 101 -8.16 4.22 -4.77
C ILE A 101 -6.86 4.50 -5.50
N SER A 102 -6.32 3.50 -6.18
CA SER A 102 -5.06 3.68 -6.89
C SER A 102 -4.98 2.87 -8.17
N PHE A 103 -4.08 3.29 -9.06
CA PHE A 103 -3.59 2.50 -10.18
C PHE A 103 -2.15 2.07 -9.90
N ILE A 104 -1.86 0.83 -10.16
CA ILE A 104 -0.57 0.23 -9.88
C ILE A 104 0.00 -0.31 -11.18
N ILE A 105 1.17 0.18 -11.54
CA ILE A 105 1.92 -0.32 -12.70
C ILE A 105 2.94 -1.31 -12.17
N ASN A 106 2.66 -2.60 -12.35
CA ASN A 106 3.58 -3.66 -11.97
C ASN A 106 4.68 -3.78 -13.02
N ARG A 107 5.86 -4.19 -12.61
CA ARG A 107 7.03 -4.30 -13.48
C ARG A 107 7.36 -2.97 -14.17
N ALA A 108 7.36 -1.90 -13.37
CA ALA A 108 7.68 -0.57 -13.86
C ALA A 108 9.08 -0.56 -14.50
N PHE A 109 9.21 0.13 -15.62
CA PHE A 109 10.45 0.19 -16.39
C PHE A 109 11.02 -1.19 -16.79
N ASP A 110 10.14 -2.19 -16.92
CA ASP A 110 10.51 -3.58 -17.23
C ASP A 110 11.37 -4.26 -16.15
N ILE A 111 11.36 -3.71 -14.96
CA ILE A 111 12.04 -4.29 -13.79
C ILE A 111 11.02 -5.09 -12.99
N THR A 112 11.17 -6.41 -12.95
CA THR A 112 10.17 -7.35 -12.41
C THR A 112 9.70 -7.02 -10.99
N PRO A 113 10.58 -6.76 -10.00
CA PRO A 113 10.11 -6.44 -8.65
C PRO A 113 9.66 -5.00 -8.44
N LEU A 114 9.89 -4.11 -9.41
CA LEU A 114 9.56 -2.69 -9.26
C LEU A 114 8.10 -2.42 -9.66
N PHE A 115 7.40 -1.63 -8.87
CA PHE A 115 6.06 -1.15 -9.22
C PHE A 115 5.91 0.33 -8.88
N ALA A 116 5.04 1.00 -9.62
CA ALA A 116 4.66 2.39 -9.38
C ALA A 116 3.18 2.44 -9.04
N GLU A 117 2.80 3.33 -8.14
CA GLU A 117 1.43 3.48 -7.71
C GLU A 117 1.05 4.95 -7.70
N ILE A 118 -0.09 5.28 -8.32
CA ILE A 118 -0.66 6.63 -8.32
C ILE A 118 -2.11 6.50 -7.89
N GLY A 119 -2.52 7.33 -6.95
CA GLY A 119 -3.88 7.27 -6.47
C GLY A 119 -4.27 8.44 -5.57
N VAL A 120 -5.39 8.25 -4.92
CA VAL A 120 -5.92 9.21 -3.98
C VAL A 120 -6.51 8.48 -2.77
N ASP A 121 -6.22 9.01 -1.59
CA ASP A 121 -6.85 8.61 -0.34
C ASP A 121 -7.92 9.64 -0.02
N VAL A 122 -9.17 9.21 0.05
CA VAL A 122 -10.30 10.07 0.42
C VAL A 122 -10.60 9.83 1.89
N VAL A 123 -10.08 10.70 2.71
CA VAL A 123 -10.20 10.62 4.18
C VAL A 123 -11.10 11.78 4.65
N ASP A 124 -10.53 12.92 5.03
CA ASP A 124 -11.28 14.15 5.26
C ASP A 124 -11.34 14.98 3.98
N SER A 125 -10.31 14.81 3.16
CA SER A 125 -10.13 15.45 1.86
C SER A 125 -9.41 14.47 0.94
N GLY A 126 -9.30 14.77 -0.33
CA GLY A 126 -8.48 14.01 -1.25
C GLY A 126 -6.98 14.23 -0.97
N ARG A 127 -6.26 13.16 -0.75
CA ARG A 127 -4.81 13.18 -0.51
C ARG A 127 -4.12 12.40 -1.61
N LEU A 128 -3.20 13.05 -2.30
CA LEU A 128 -2.50 12.46 -3.44
C LEU A 128 -1.53 11.38 -2.97
N GLN A 129 -1.48 10.30 -3.74
CA GLN A 129 -0.54 9.21 -3.56
C GLN A 129 0.25 9.02 -4.87
N ALA A 130 1.57 9.06 -4.80
CA ALA A 130 2.46 8.75 -5.92
C ALA A 130 3.72 8.11 -5.34
N GLN A 131 3.85 6.81 -5.53
CA GLN A 131 4.88 6.02 -4.85
C GLN A 131 5.53 5.01 -5.80
N LEU A 132 6.75 4.63 -5.46
CA LEU A 132 7.45 3.49 -6.06
C LEU A 132 7.64 2.42 -4.98
N GLY A 133 7.49 1.18 -5.38
CA GLY A 133 7.71 0.05 -4.50
C GLY A 133 8.59 -1.00 -5.13
N TYR A 134 9.26 -1.76 -4.28
CA TYR A 134 10.16 -2.83 -4.70
C TYR A 134 9.87 -4.08 -3.89
N LYS A 135 9.49 -5.14 -4.57
CA LYS A 135 9.22 -6.44 -3.96
C LYS A 135 10.53 -7.11 -3.57
N LEU A 136 10.60 -7.63 -2.34
CA LEU A 136 11.84 -8.19 -1.80
C LEU A 136 12.08 -9.66 -2.19
N PHE A 137 11.01 -10.37 -2.59
CA PHE A 137 11.12 -11.77 -3.03
C PHE A 137 10.26 -12.04 -4.25
#